data_4a91f6fdb42ee858768d10c44cdf04e5
#
_entry.id   4a91f6fdb42ee858768d10c44cdf04e5
#
_cell.length_a   1.000
_cell.length_b   1.000
_cell.length_c   1.000
_cell.angle_alpha   90.00
_cell.angle_beta   90.00
_cell.angle_gamma   90.00
#
_symmetry.space_group_name_H-M   'P 1'
#
loop_
_entity.id
_entity.type
_entity.pdbx_description
1 polymer ?
#
loop_
_entity_poly.entity_id
_entity_poly.type
_entity_poly.pdbx_seq_one_letter_code
_entity_poly.pdbx_strand_id
1 'polypeptide(L)'
;MIGTTRITSLLVAAGWLLAAPGTYRLRAQAPAPDTVRTIGAAACGACLAGSAIGLRSVPATPTADTGRPRAIEYSNAYAVRPKIHQIGSYIELPLFAAEYFVGEKVLSDERADPLRRSSLKGTHSAIASGLEVLFAVNTVTGGWNLIESRHDPAGRTRRWIHSIAMLVADGGFVATAGSAGSARGGGDNASQHRTLAIASMGLATAATLMMWLWKD
;
A
#
# COMPACT_ATOMS: atom_id res chain seq x y z
N MET A 1 -18.76 -30.04 11.98
CA MET A 1 -18.03 -29.12 12.85
C MET A 1 -16.52 -29.29 12.66
N ILE A 2 -15.98 -28.92 11.51
CA ILE A 2 -14.51 -28.91 11.24
C ILE A 2 -14.28 -27.74 10.30
N GLY A 3 -13.96 -26.57 10.80
CA GLY A 3 -13.75 -25.44 9.87
C GLY A 3 -13.16 -24.17 10.47
N THR A 4 -13.32 -23.91 11.74
CA THR A 4 -12.93 -22.61 12.33
C THR A 4 -11.48 -22.55 12.82
N THR A 5 -10.81 -23.67 13.00
CA THR A 5 -9.46 -23.73 13.60
C THR A 5 -8.32 -23.50 12.59
N ARG A 6 -8.58 -23.60 11.28
CA ARG A 6 -7.53 -23.50 10.25
C ARG A 6 -7.25 -22.06 9.78
N ILE A 7 -8.23 -21.16 9.87
CA ILE A 7 -8.07 -19.76 9.41
C ILE A 7 -7.20 -18.96 10.37
N THR A 8 -7.33 -19.20 11.68
CA THR A 8 -6.52 -18.52 12.70
C THR A 8 -5.03 -18.85 12.62
N SER A 9 -4.68 -20.07 12.16
CA SER A 9 -3.28 -20.48 12.03
C SER A 9 -2.56 -19.86 10.85
N LEU A 10 -3.26 -19.51 9.77
CA LEU A 10 -2.67 -18.87 8.57
C LEU A 10 -2.36 -17.39 8.80
N LEU A 11 -3.17 -16.68 9.56
CA LEU A 11 -2.92 -15.28 9.90
C LEU A 11 -1.71 -15.10 10.84
N VAL A 12 -1.44 -16.09 11.70
CA VAL A 12 -0.26 -16.08 12.58
C VAL A 12 1.04 -16.37 11.81
N ALA A 13 1.00 -17.22 10.78
CA ALA A 13 2.19 -17.57 9.99
C ALA A 13 2.66 -16.39 9.11
N ALA A 14 1.76 -15.56 8.58
CA ALA A 14 2.11 -14.39 7.78
C ALA A 14 2.82 -13.29 8.60
N GLY A 15 2.55 -13.21 9.91
CA GLY A 15 3.18 -12.24 10.82
C GLY A 15 4.67 -12.53 11.12
N TRP A 16 5.11 -13.77 11.04
CA TRP A 16 6.47 -14.17 11.40
C TRP A 16 7.50 -14.03 10.28
N LEU A 17 7.09 -14.00 9.03
CA LEU A 17 8.00 -13.84 7.88
C LEU A 17 8.52 -12.40 7.68
N LEU A 18 7.95 -11.42 8.38
CA LEU A 18 8.31 -10.00 8.23
C LEU A 18 9.17 -9.44 9.39
N ALA A 19 9.50 -10.26 10.39
CA ALA A 19 10.18 -9.84 11.60
C ALA A 19 11.68 -10.19 11.67
N ALA A 20 12.40 -10.25 10.56
CA ALA A 20 13.86 -10.37 10.59
C ALA A 20 14.50 -8.99 10.75
N PRO A 21 15.19 -8.69 11.87
CA PRO A 21 15.93 -7.44 12.03
C PRO A 21 17.27 -7.54 11.29
N GLY A 22 17.26 -7.23 10.01
CA GLY A 22 18.47 -7.03 9.22
C GLY A 22 18.79 -5.54 9.18
N THR A 23 19.68 -5.08 10.05
CA THR A 23 20.20 -3.71 10.01
C THR A 23 21.24 -3.58 8.89
N TYR A 24 20.77 -3.34 7.68
CA TYR A 24 21.65 -2.87 6.61
C TYR A 24 21.60 -1.35 6.58
N ARG A 25 22.67 -0.71 7.04
CA ARG A 25 22.88 0.72 6.86
C ARG A 25 23.15 0.99 5.38
N LEU A 26 22.14 1.46 4.66
CA LEU A 26 22.38 2.11 3.37
C LEU A 26 23.14 3.41 3.67
N ARG A 27 24.38 3.43 3.24
CA ARG A 27 25.23 4.63 3.32
C ARG A 27 24.57 5.69 2.42
N ALA A 28 23.98 6.72 3.05
CA ALA A 28 23.52 7.89 2.33
C ALA A 28 24.67 8.42 1.49
N GLN A 29 24.51 8.50 0.18
CA GLN A 29 25.43 9.21 -0.68
C GLN A 29 25.43 10.66 -0.21
N ALA A 30 26.58 11.12 0.28
CA ALA A 30 26.78 12.52 0.60
C ALA A 30 26.50 13.34 -0.68
N PRO A 31 25.74 14.44 -0.58
CA PRO A 31 25.59 15.35 -1.71
C PRO A 31 26.98 15.83 -2.12
N ALA A 32 27.23 15.83 -3.42
CA ALA A 32 28.46 16.37 -4.00
C ALA A 32 28.67 17.82 -3.47
N PRO A 33 29.90 18.22 -3.12
CA PRO A 33 30.15 19.55 -2.64
C PRO A 33 29.77 20.54 -3.76
N ASP A 34 28.84 21.44 -3.45
CA ASP A 34 28.51 22.56 -4.29
C ASP A 34 29.81 23.33 -4.56
N THR A 35 30.26 23.30 -5.79
CA THR A 35 31.38 24.11 -6.25
C THR A 35 30.92 25.57 -6.19
N VAL A 36 31.25 26.23 -5.06
CA VAL A 36 31.12 27.69 -4.95
C VAL A 36 32.05 28.26 -5.99
N ARG A 37 31.49 28.72 -7.11
CA ARG A 37 32.19 29.56 -8.10
C ARG A 37 32.54 30.87 -7.41
N THR A 38 33.77 30.99 -6.93
CA THR A 38 34.37 32.26 -6.56
C THR A 38 34.52 33.07 -7.82
N ILE A 39 33.63 34.05 -8.01
CA ILE A 39 33.83 35.06 -9.04
C ILE A 39 34.97 35.93 -8.56
N GLY A 40 36.13 35.82 -9.23
CA GLY A 40 37.30 36.62 -8.98
C GLY A 40 36.96 38.10 -9.19
N ALA A 41 37.05 38.88 -8.11
CA ALA A 41 37.11 40.31 -8.16
C ALA A 41 38.52 40.72 -8.62
N ALA A 42 38.60 41.19 -9.86
CA ALA A 42 39.81 41.81 -10.38
C ALA A 42 40.12 43.08 -9.59
N ALA A 43 41.38 43.20 -9.25
CA ALA A 43 41.98 44.32 -8.56
C ALA A 43 41.77 45.62 -9.32
N CYS A 44 41.30 46.66 -8.65
CA CYS A 44 41.55 48.04 -9.05
C CYS A 44 42.18 48.73 -7.85
N GLY A 45 43.42 49.06 -8.01
CA GLY A 45 44.21 49.79 -7.02
C GLY A 45 43.88 51.28 -6.95
N ALA A 46 44.27 51.84 -5.86
CA ALA A 46 44.39 53.27 -5.53
C ALA A 46 43.09 54.00 -5.11
N CYS A 47 43.02 54.35 -3.81
CA CYS A 47 43.06 55.73 -3.34
C CYS A 47 42.76 55.84 -1.83
N LEU A 48 43.74 56.33 -1.13
CA LEU A 48 43.75 57.39 -0.08
C LEU A 48 42.82 57.29 1.13
N ALA A 49 43.48 57.17 2.26
CA ALA A 49 43.33 57.89 3.56
C ALA A 49 41.97 58.54 3.89
N GLY A 50 41.39 58.15 4.99
CA GLY A 50 40.45 59.03 5.69
C GLY A 50 39.36 58.28 6.47
N SER A 51 39.43 58.46 7.77
CA SER A 51 38.33 58.34 8.73
C SER A 51 37.94 56.93 9.17
N ALA A 52 38.40 56.57 10.35
CA ALA A 52 37.86 55.46 11.17
C ALA A 52 36.41 55.79 11.56
N ILE A 53 35.46 55.42 10.75
CA ILE A 53 34.07 55.33 11.14
C ILE A 53 33.91 53.98 11.85
N GLY A 54 33.66 54.04 13.17
CA GLY A 54 33.38 52.87 13.96
C GLY A 54 32.20 52.06 13.35
N LEU A 55 32.55 50.96 12.71
CA LEU A 55 31.60 49.96 12.32
C LEU A 55 30.97 49.37 13.56
N ARG A 56 29.85 49.96 13.98
CA ARG A 56 28.98 49.37 14.97
C ARG A 56 28.58 48.00 14.43
N SER A 57 29.09 46.94 15.00
CA SER A 57 28.65 45.57 14.68
C SER A 57 27.15 45.51 14.92
N VAL A 58 26.36 45.51 13.84
CA VAL A 58 24.93 45.19 13.89
C VAL A 58 24.86 43.74 14.40
N PRO A 59 24.20 43.45 15.53
CA PRO A 59 24.00 42.09 15.95
C PRO A 59 23.30 41.37 14.81
N ALA A 60 23.91 40.28 14.34
CA ALA A 60 23.31 39.42 13.35
C ALA A 60 21.95 38.97 13.91
N THR A 61 20.89 39.49 13.35
CA THR A 61 19.54 38.97 13.62
C THR A 61 19.62 37.46 13.42
N PRO A 62 19.25 36.62 14.39
CA PRO A 62 19.21 35.19 14.15
C PRO A 62 18.34 34.98 12.92
N THR A 63 18.95 34.52 11.84
CA THR A 63 18.24 34.08 10.64
C THR A 63 17.20 33.11 11.13
N ALA A 64 15.92 33.49 11.04
CA ALA A 64 14.84 32.58 11.35
C ALA A 64 15.19 31.28 10.61
N ASP A 65 15.28 30.20 11.37
CA ASP A 65 15.45 28.87 10.82
C ASP A 65 14.35 28.70 9.80
N THR A 66 14.67 28.99 8.52
CA THR A 66 13.78 28.75 7.39
C THR A 66 13.71 27.25 7.33
N GLY A 67 12.77 26.68 8.11
CA GLY A 67 12.64 25.29 8.40
C GLY A 67 12.79 24.45 7.14
N ARG A 68 14.02 24.05 6.88
CA ARG A 68 14.33 23.10 5.82
C ARG A 68 13.50 21.87 6.12
N PRO A 69 12.63 21.43 5.18
CA PRO A 69 11.81 20.27 5.44
C PRO A 69 12.69 19.16 5.97
N ARG A 70 12.39 18.67 7.19
CA ARG A 70 13.15 17.59 7.80
C ARG A 70 13.07 16.37 6.89
N ALA A 71 14.21 15.81 6.51
CA ALA A 71 14.26 14.58 5.74
C ALA A 71 13.51 13.47 6.47
N ILE A 72 12.61 12.78 5.77
CA ILE A 72 11.88 11.65 6.34
C ILE A 72 12.77 10.42 6.16
N GLU A 73 13.13 9.78 7.27
CA GLU A 73 13.89 8.55 7.25
C GLU A 73 12.94 7.36 7.17
N TYR A 74 13.13 6.54 6.14
CA TYR A 74 12.43 5.27 5.97
C TYR A 74 13.32 4.09 6.34
N SER A 75 12.72 3.01 6.86
CA SER A 75 13.45 1.77 7.11
C SER A 75 13.90 1.10 5.81
N ASN A 76 14.93 0.24 5.89
CA ASN A 76 15.37 -0.54 4.73
C ASN A 76 14.26 -1.44 4.17
N ALA A 77 13.36 -1.92 5.03
CA ALA A 77 12.21 -2.72 4.63
C ALA A 77 11.19 -1.91 3.79
N TYR A 78 11.15 -0.57 3.94
CA TYR A 78 10.31 0.29 3.11
C TYR A 78 10.73 0.28 1.63
N ALA A 79 11.94 -0.09 1.28
CA ALA A 79 12.37 -0.25 -0.10
C ALA A 79 11.72 -1.48 -0.79
N VAL A 80 11.32 -2.49 -0.03
CA VAL A 80 10.83 -3.78 -0.53
C VAL A 80 9.31 -3.91 -0.38
N ARG A 81 8.76 -3.55 0.77
CA ARG A 81 7.32 -3.71 1.08
C ARG A 81 6.38 -3.07 0.07
N PRO A 82 6.60 -1.80 -0.39
CA PRO A 82 5.75 -1.20 -1.43
C PRO A 82 5.76 -1.99 -2.73
N LYS A 83 6.88 -2.61 -3.09
CA LYS A 83 6.98 -3.44 -4.30
C LYS A 83 6.18 -4.73 -4.15
N ILE A 84 6.26 -5.39 -2.99
CA ILE A 84 5.45 -6.59 -2.70
C ILE A 84 3.96 -6.23 -2.78
N HIS A 85 3.55 -5.16 -2.12
CA HIS A 85 2.17 -4.66 -2.13
C HIS A 85 1.69 -4.34 -3.56
N GLN A 86 2.52 -3.67 -4.34
CA GLN A 86 2.20 -3.32 -5.73
C GLN A 86 2.05 -4.57 -6.63
N ILE A 87 2.98 -5.52 -6.52
CA ILE A 87 2.91 -6.77 -7.29
C ILE A 87 1.67 -7.57 -6.90
N GLY A 88 1.37 -7.66 -5.59
CA GLY A 88 0.14 -8.29 -5.11
C GLY A 88 -1.10 -7.67 -5.74
N SER A 89 -1.20 -6.34 -5.75
CA SER A 89 -2.33 -5.62 -6.36
C SER A 89 -2.46 -5.86 -7.88
N TYR A 90 -1.35 -6.04 -8.59
CA TYR A 90 -1.40 -6.40 -10.02
C TYR A 90 -1.93 -7.82 -10.25
N ILE A 91 -1.62 -8.75 -9.35
CA ILE A 91 -2.08 -10.14 -9.43
C ILE A 91 -3.56 -10.25 -9.03
N GLU A 92 -4.02 -9.44 -8.08
CA GLU A 92 -5.41 -9.46 -7.60
C GLU A 92 -6.42 -9.14 -8.70
N LEU A 93 -6.16 -8.15 -9.57
CA LEU A 93 -7.12 -7.72 -10.57
C LEU A 93 -7.52 -8.84 -11.57
N PRO A 94 -6.59 -9.56 -12.21
CA PRO A 94 -6.97 -10.69 -13.05
C PRO A 94 -7.61 -11.85 -12.27
N LEU A 95 -7.23 -12.05 -10.99
CA LEU A 95 -7.87 -13.05 -10.15
C LEU A 95 -9.31 -12.66 -9.78
N PHE A 96 -9.63 -11.37 -9.56
CA PHE A 96 -11.00 -10.90 -9.40
C PHE A 96 -11.84 -11.19 -10.63
N ALA A 97 -11.31 -10.94 -11.82
CA ALA A 97 -12.02 -11.28 -13.05
C ALA A 97 -12.26 -12.79 -13.16
N ALA A 98 -11.25 -13.61 -12.89
CA ALA A 98 -11.38 -15.07 -12.92
C ALA A 98 -12.41 -15.56 -11.90
N GLU A 99 -12.35 -15.04 -10.66
CA GLU A 99 -13.27 -15.39 -9.57
C GLU A 99 -14.71 -15.01 -9.90
N TYR A 100 -14.92 -13.82 -10.46
CA TYR A 100 -16.24 -13.38 -10.94
C TYR A 100 -16.80 -14.34 -11.97
N PHE A 101 -16.05 -14.66 -13.04
CA PHE A 101 -16.55 -15.53 -14.11
C PHE A 101 -16.78 -16.98 -13.65
N VAL A 102 -15.93 -17.51 -12.80
CA VAL A 102 -16.11 -18.87 -12.26
C VAL A 102 -17.28 -18.87 -11.28
N GLY A 103 -17.43 -17.87 -10.42
CA GLY A 103 -18.57 -17.73 -9.52
C GLY A 103 -19.91 -17.63 -10.25
N GLU A 104 -19.98 -16.84 -11.31
CA GLU A 104 -21.19 -16.75 -12.17
C GLU A 104 -21.55 -18.11 -12.78
N LYS A 105 -20.55 -18.88 -13.23
CA LYS A 105 -20.79 -20.23 -13.75
C LYS A 105 -21.26 -21.20 -12.68
N VAL A 106 -20.72 -21.11 -11.47
CA VAL A 106 -21.20 -21.95 -10.35
C VAL A 106 -22.68 -21.69 -10.06
N LEU A 107 -23.15 -20.44 -10.19
CA LEU A 107 -24.53 -20.06 -9.98
C LEU A 107 -25.44 -20.45 -11.16
N SER A 108 -24.99 -20.25 -12.41
CA SER A 108 -25.78 -20.50 -13.61
C SER A 108 -25.90 -21.98 -13.96
N ASP A 109 -24.91 -22.79 -13.63
CA ASP A 109 -24.87 -24.24 -13.95
C ASP A 109 -25.57 -25.09 -12.89
N GLU A 110 -26.65 -24.60 -12.23
CA GLU A 110 -27.41 -25.37 -11.25
C GLU A 110 -27.97 -26.70 -11.81
N ARG A 111 -28.22 -26.75 -13.11
CA ARG A 111 -28.74 -27.92 -13.84
C ARG A 111 -27.64 -28.69 -14.60
N ALA A 112 -26.37 -28.28 -14.48
CA ALA A 112 -25.27 -28.93 -15.16
C ALA A 112 -24.92 -30.29 -14.54
N ASP A 113 -24.16 -31.09 -15.29
CA ASP A 113 -23.54 -32.32 -14.82
C ASP A 113 -22.92 -32.14 -13.42
N PRO A 114 -23.27 -32.99 -12.43
CA PRO A 114 -22.76 -32.92 -11.08
C PRO A 114 -21.23 -32.91 -10.97
N LEU A 115 -20.52 -33.63 -11.84
CA LEU A 115 -19.05 -33.65 -11.90
C LEU A 115 -18.48 -32.29 -12.31
N ARG A 116 -19.06 -31.69 -13.33
CA ARG A 116 -18.66 -30.34 -13.79
C ARG A 116 -18.91 -29.29 -12.73
N ARG A 117 -20.07 -29.34 -12.07
CA ARG A 117 -20.40 -28.44 -10.96
C ARG A 117 -19.44 -28.57 -9.79
N SER A 118 -19.05 -29.80 -9.42
CA SER A 118 -18.05 -30.06 -8.39
C SER A 118 -16.70 -29.46 -8.74
N SER A 119 -16.25 -29.62 -9.99
CA SER A 119 -15.01 -29.04 -10.49
C SER A 119 -15.03 -27.50 -10.44
N LEU A 120 -16.12 -26.85 -10.90
CA LEU A 120 -16.28 -25.40 -10.86
C LEU A 120 -16.24 -24.85 -9.41
N LYS A 121 -16.93 -25.52 -8.47
CA LYS A 121 -16.88 -25.16 -7.04
C LYS A 121 -15.47 -25.30 -6.47
N GLY A 122 -14.73 -26.33 -6.87
CA GLY A 122 -13.33 -26.52 -6.48
C GLY A 122 -12.45 -25.41 -6.98
N THR A 123 -12.60 -25.02 -8.25
CA THR A 123 -11.86 -23.91 -8.87
C THR A 123 -12.17 -22.57 -8.19
N HIS A 124 -13.47 -22.26 -7.99
CA HIS A 124 -13.93 -21.08 -7.26
C HIS A 124 -13.29 -21.01 -5.87
N SER A 125 -13.37 -22.08 -5.10
CA SER A 125 -12.77 -22.13 -3.77
C SER A 125 -11.25 -21.96 -3.78
N ALA A 126 -10.55 -22.50 -4.77
CA ALA A 126 -9.10 -22.36 -4.90
C ALA A 126 -8.68 -20.92 -5.23
N ILE A 127 -9.39 -20.25 -6.16
CA ILE A 127 -9.14 -18.84 -6.50
C ILE A 127 -9.45 -17.95 -5.30
N ALA A 128 -10.60 -18.15 -4.63
CA ALA A 128 -10.98 -17.40 -3.43
C ALA A 128 -9.91 -17.51 -2.34
N SER A 129 -9.41 -18.74 -2.06
CA SER A 129 -8.34 -18.93 -1.07
C SER A 129 -7.03 -18.26 -1.48
N GLY A 130 -6.70 -18.24 -2.76
CA GLY A 130 -5.55 -17.49 -3.28
C GLY A 130 -5.70 -15.99 -3.07
N LEU A 131 -6.88 -15.44 -3.33
CA LEU A 131 -7.21 -14.03 -3.08
C LEU A 131 -7.12 -13.69 -1.59
N GLU A 132 -7.65 -14.53 -0.70
CA GLU A 132 -7.55 -14.32 0.76
C GLU A 132 -6.10 -14.18 1.23
N VAL A 133 -5.20 -15.02 0.71
CA VAL A 133 -3.76 -14.94 1.04
C VAL A 133 -3.14 -13.65 0.49
N LEU A 134 -3.45 -13.28 -0.75
CA LEU A 134 -2.95 -12.03 -1.34
C LEU A 134 -3.44 -10.81 -0.57
N PHE A 135 -4.72 -10.77 -0.21
CA PHE A 135 -5.29 -9.71 0.60
C PHE A 135 -4.60 -9.60 1.97
N ALA A 136 -4.40 -10.72 2.66
CA ALA A 136 -3.70 -10.72 3.94
C ALA A 136 -2.27 -10.13 3.81
N VAL A 137 -1.52 -10.51 2.78
CA VAL A 137 -0.19 -9.96 2.50
C VAL A 137 -0.27 -8.48 2.18
N ASN A 138 -1.22 -8.07 1.34
CA ASN A 138 -1.38 -6.68 0.94
C ASN A 138 -1.85 -5.79 2.10
N THR A 139 -2.74 -6.27 2.95
CA THR A 139 -3.19 -5.53 4.15
C THR A 139 -2.04 -5.32 5.13
N VAL A 140 -1.23 -6.35 5.39
CA VAL A 140 -0.06 -6.23 6.27
C VAL A 140 0.98 -5.28 5.69
N THR A 141 1.35 -5.46 4.43
CA THR A 141 2.38 -4.62 3.78
C THR A 141 1.90 -3.19 3.58
N GLY A 142 0.64 -3.00 3.18
CA GLY A 142 0.01 -1.69 2.99
C GLY A 142 -0.15 -0.92 4.30
N GLY A 143 -0.65 -1.57 5.35
CA GLY A 143 -0.81 -0.99 6.67
C GLY A 143 0.54 -0.54 7.26
N TRP A 144 1.57 -1.38 7.12
CA TRP A 144 2.90 -1.02 7.59
C TRP A 144 3.49 0.16 6.80
N ASN A 145 3.32 0.18 5.47
CA ASN A 145 3.74 1.29 4.64
C ASN A 145 3.02 2.59 5.02
N LEU A 146 1.72 2.53 5.32
CA LEU A 146 0.94 3.68 5.77
C LEU A 146 1.48 4.23 7.10
N ILE A 147 1.74 3.36 8.08
CA ILE A 147 2.28 3.75 9.39
C ILE A 147 3.64 4.43 9.24
N GLU A 148 4.53 3.86 8.45
CA GLU A 148 5.89 4.37 8.26
C GLU A 148 5.89 5.69 7.49
N SER A 149 5.03 5.83 6.48
CA SER A 149 4.89 7.04 5.67
C SER A 149 3.91 8.08 6.23
N ARG A 150 3.38 7.91 7.46
CA ARG A 150 2.32 8.78 8.01
C ARG A 150 2.72 10.26 8.13
N HIS A 151 4.01 10.54 8.28
CA HIS A 151 4.54 11.90 8.40
C HIS A 151 4.92 12.54 7.05
N ASP A 152 4.91 11.75 5.97
CA ASP A 152 5.18 12.25 4.63
C ASP A 152 3.94 12.98 4.10
N PRO A 153 4.03 14.31 3.81
CA PRO A 153 2.91 15.06 3.29
C PRO A 153 2.56 14.67 1.83
N ALA A 154 3.55 14.19 1.05
CA ALA A 154 3.34 13.85 -0.36
C ALA A 154 2.35 12.69 -0.50
N GLY A 155 1.24 12.89 -1.22
CA GLY A 155 0.20 11.89 -1.46
C GLY A 155 -0.50 11.35 -0.19
N ARG A 156 -0.43 12.06 0.93
CA ARG A 156 -0.97 11.63 2.23
C ARG A 156 -2.47 11.33 2.14
N THR A 157 -3.24 12.23 1.58
CA THR A 157 -4.70 12.08 1.44
C THR A 157 -5.05 10.84 0.63
N ARG A 158 -4.38 10.64 -0.51
CA ARG A 158 -4.56 9.48 -1.37
C ARG A 158 -4.27 8.17 -0.64
N ARG A 159 -3.15 8.09 0.10
CA ARG A 159 -2.80 6.90 0.89
C ARG A 159 -3.85 6.58 1.94
N TRP A 160 -4.37 7.58 2.66
CA TRP A 160 -5.40 7.37 3.67
C TRP A 160 -6.72 6.89 3.06
N ILE A 161 -7.20 7.54 1.99
CA ILE A 161 -8.43 7.14 1.30
C ILE A 161 -8.30 5.71 0.78
N HIS A 162 -7.17 5.37 0.12
CA HIS A 162 -6.89 4.02 -0.34
C HIS A 162 -6.94 3.00 0.81
N SER A 163 -6.25 3.28 1.91
CA SER A 163 -6.18 2.35 3.03
C SER A 163 -7.53 2.11 3.69
N ILE A 164 -8.34 3.16 3.85
CA ILE A 164 -9.70 3.03 4.40
C ILE A 164 -10.58 2.21 3.45
N ALA A 165 -10.54 2.50 2.15
CA ALA A 165 -11.31 1.76 1.15
C ALA A 165 -10.91 0.27 1.11
N MET A 166 -9.61 -0.03 1.19
CA MET A 166 -9.12 -1.42 1.24
C MET A 166 -9.56 -2.14 2.52
N LEU A 167 -9.51 -1.49 3.70
CA LEU A 167 -10.01 -2.09 4.94
C LEU A 167 -11.51 -2.41 4.89
N VAL A 168 -12.30 -1.55 4.24
CA VAL A 168 -13.72 -1.82 4.02
C VAL A 168 -13.91 -3.01 3.07
N ALA A 169 -13.12 -3.08 2.00
CA ALA A 169 -13.12 -4.23 1.08
C ALA A 169 -12.70 -5.53 1.79
N ASP A 170 -11.66 -5.50 2.64
CA ASP A 170 -11.24 -6.63 3.47
C ASP A 170 -12.39 -7.14 4.35
N GLY A 171 -13.08 -6.23 5.04
CA GLY A 171 -14.28 -6.56 5.82
C GLY A 171 -15.36 -7.23 4.99
N GLY A 172 -15.58 -6.74 3.77
CA GLY A 172 -16.50 -7.33 2.81
C GLY A 172 -16.08 -8.73 2.35
N PHE A 173 -14.79 -8.98 2.12
CA PHE A 173 -14.29 -10.32 1.79
C PHE A 173 -14.41 -11.29 2.95
N VAL A 174 -14.15 -10.86 4.20
CA VAL A 174 -14.39 -11.67 5.39
C VAL A 174 -15.87 -12.06 5.51
N ALA A 175 -16.79 -11.11 5.27
CA ALA A 175 -18.22 -11.38 5.25
C ALA A 175 -18.62 -12.34 4.12
N THR A 176 -18.02 -12.18 2.93
CA THR A 176 -18.22 -13.07 1.78
C THR A 176 -17.77 -14.50 2.12
N ALA A 177 -16.58 -14.66 2.67
CA ALA A 177 -16.06 -15.96 3.10
C ALA A 177 -16.94 -16.60 4.19
N GLY A 178 -17.40 -15.80 5.17
CA GLY A 178 -18.31 -16.23 6.23
C GLY A 178 -19.67 -16.71 5.70
N SER A 179 -20.18 -16.14 4.61
CA SER A 179 -21.45 -16.51 3.98
C SER A 179 -21.35 -17.71 3.02
N ALA A 180 -20.14 -18.18 2.67
CA ALA A 180 -19.93 -19.25 1.69
C ALA A 180 -20.61 -20.57 2.05
N GLY A 181 -20.71 -20.88 3.35
CA GLY A 181 -21.41 -22.09 3.84
C GLY A 181 -22.90 -22.08 3.54
N SER A 182 -23.56 -20.96 3.86
CA SER A 182 -25.01 -20.78 3.62
C SER A 182 -25.34 -20.61 2.15
N ALA A 183 -24.45 -20.01 1.37
CA ALA A 183 -24.61 -19.82 -0.08
C ALA A 183 -24.73 -21.15 -0.86
N ARG A 184 -24.21 -22.26 -0.29
CA ARG A 184 -24.32 -23.61 -0.88
C ARG A 184 -25.76 -24.09 -0.97
N GLY A 185 -26.66 -23.55 -0.15
CA GLY A 185 -28.09 -23.80 -0.19
C GLY A 185 -28.85 -23.14 -1.32
N GLY A 186 -28.20 -22.23 -2.07
CA GLY A 186 -28.81 -21.47 -3.14
C GLY A 186 -29.73 -20.33 -2.65
N GLY A 187 -30.55 -19.81 -3.54
CA GLY A 187 -31.56 -18.78 -3.24
C GLY A 187 -30.96 -17.46 -2.75
N ASP A 188 -31.61 -16.84 -1.78
CA ASP A 188 -31.23 -15.52 -1.23
C ASP A 188 -29.82 -15.52 -0.63
N ASN A 189 -29.40 -16.62 -0.01
CA ASN A 189 -28.06 -16.73 0.56
C ASN A 189 -26.96 -16.70 -0.50
N ALA A 190 -27.19 -17.34 -1.66
CA ALA A 190 -26.26 -17.31 -2.78
C ALA A 190 -26.23 -15.90 -3.41
N SER A 191 -27.38 -15.23 -3.52
CA SER A 191 -27.48 -13.85 -4.00
C SER A 191 -26.74 -12.87 -3.07
N GLN A 192 -26.88 -13.03 -1.76
CA GLN A 192 -26.18 -12.20 -0.77
C GLN A 192 -24.66 -12.39 -0.86
N HIS A 193 -24.19 -13.65 -0.90
CA HIS A 193 -22.78 -13.97 -1.09
C HIS A 193 -22.20 -13.31 -2.34
N ARG A 194 -22.90 -13.46 -3.48
CA ARG A 194 -22.54 -12.83 -4.75
C ARG A 194 -22.46 -11.31 -4.65
N THR A 195 -23.45 -10.67 -4.04
CA THR A 195 -23.51 -9.22 -3.89
C THR A 195 -22.34 -8.69 -3.05
N LEU A 196 -22.05 -9.35 -1.92
CA LEU A 196 -20.91 -9.01 -1.08
C LEU A 196 -19.60 -9.16 -1.83
N ALA A 197 -19.41 -10.27 -2.56
CA ALA A 197 -18.20 -10.50 -3.35
C ALA A 197 -17.99 -9.41 -4.41
N ILE A 198 -19.02 -9.11 -5.20
CA ILE A 198 -18.94 -8.09 -6.27
C ILE A 198 -18.68 -6.70 -5.68
N ALA A 199 -19.37 -6.33 -4.60
CA ALA A 199 -19.16 -5.04 -3.95
C ALA A 199 -17.73 -4.89 -3.41
N SER A 200 -17.21 -5.94 -2.77
CA SER A 200 -15.85 -5.94 -2.20
C SER A 200 -14.78 -5.89 -3.30
N MET A 201 -14.91 -6.73 -4.36
CA MET A 201 -14.01 -6.69 -5.52
C MET A 201 -14.07 -5.35 -6.25
N GLY A 202 -15.27 -4.77 -6.42
CA GLY A 202 -15.46 -3.47 -7.04
C GLY A 202 -14.79 -2.34 -6.24
N LEU A 203 -14.96 -2.34 -4.92
CA LEU A 203 -14.34 -1.35 -4.05
C LEU A 203 -12.81 -1.47 -4.05
N ALA A 204 -12.28 -2.68 -3.93
CA ALA A 204 -10.84 -2.93 -3.99
C ALA A 204 -10.24 -2.52 -5.34
N THR A 205 -10.91 -2.84 -6.45
CA THR A 205 -10.53 -2.41 -7.79
C THR A 205 -10.51 -0.89 -7.91
N ALA A 206 -11.56 -0.21 -7.46
CA ALA A 206 -11.62 1.25 -7.48
C ALA A 206 -10.51 1.89 -6.65
N ALA A 207 -10.23 1.36 -5.45
CA ALA A 207 -9.15 1.81 -4.58
C ALA A 207 -7.77 1.62 -5.23
N THR A 208 -7.55 0.50 -5.93
CA THR A 208 -6.31 0.23 -6.66
C THR A 208 -6.15 1.18 -7.84
N LEU A 209 -7.18 1.35 -8.67
CA LEU A 209 -7.17 2.26 -9.82
C LEU A 209 -6.96 3.71 -9.39
N MET A 210 -7.54 4.11 -8.27
CA MET A 210 -7.32 5.44 -7.69
C MET A 210 -5.83 5.70 -7.46
N MET A 211 -5.07 4.74 -6.93
CA MET A 211 -3.63 4.89 -6.71
C MET A 211 -2.82 5.05 -8.00
N TRP A 212 -3.31 4.51 -9.12
CA TRP A 212 -2.63 4.62 -10.41
C TRP A 212 -2.99 5.89 -11.17
N LEU A 213 -4.25 6.32 -11.06
CA LEU A 213 -4.80 7.43 -11.86
C LEU A 213 -4.66 8.78 -11.17
N TRP A 214 -4.72 8.80 -9.84
CA TRP A 214 -4.58 10.03 -9.07
C TRP A 214 -3.11 10.42 -8.96
N LYS A 215 -2.72 11.42 -9.73
CA LYS A 215 -1.40 12.07 -9.67
C LYS A 215 -1.53 13.34 -8.86
N ASP A 216 -0.67 13.51 -7.85
CA ASP A 216 -0.57 14.74 -7.06
C ASP A 216 0.20 15.80 -7.86
#